data_27a6ca45881055ca3dfdf6213b56fd27
#
_entry.id   27a6ca45881055ca3dfdf6213b56fd27
#
_cell.length_a   1.000
_cell.length_b   1.000
_cell.length_c   1.000
_cell.angle_alpha   90.00
_cell.angle_beta   90.00
_cell.angle_gamma   90.00
#
_symmetry.space_group_name_H-M   'P 1'
#
loop_
_entity.id
_entity.type
_entity.pdbx_description
1 polymer ?
#
loop_
_entity_poly.entity_id
_entity_poly.type
_entity_poly.pdbx_seq_one_letter_code
_entity_poly.pdbx_strand_id
1 'polypeptide(L)'
;MKKILALLFSIPLLGTAQNTVCFNIEANPSPNVLALSPFTKYVDVLGCFSIYAESTISDSKVLHAAAVAAELLDNNEDGIVDDPQIEAQLISESALIPIFFQDGNQAMYTFFNNYNSDGVSAVLYNNEIDPTQTGHWGNDASVEEIMHTINHVGHTNVYPNAFSLQLNSSLLTAAMDIARGGQFMSVPNSYPASAWYHYDDQTCDYECMAIEYIYWAQVSNMGILDDPQTASGIAKEWEPYNASLLQTMDSLIFILITDPKYKLPQIAPNGNYCPIPSAISEIQTEKKLINIVDVLGRNTTAEINNLLIYIYDNGIVERKIIIN
;
A
#
# COMPACT_ATOMS: atom_id res chain seq x y z
N MET A 1 8.42 -70.56 -15.28
CA MET A 1 8.36 -69.10 -15.58
C MET A 1 7.87 -68.37 -14.33
N LYS A 2 8.77 -67.78 -13.55
CA LYS A 2 8.41 -67.02 -12.36
C LYS A 2 8.21 -65.55 -12.76
N LYS A 3 7.01 -64.98 -12.55
CA LYS A 3 6.69 -63.59 -12.75
C LYS A 3 7.16 -62.80 -11.50
N ILE A 4 8.10 -61.91 -11.65
CA ILE A 4 8.50 -60.96 -10.61
C ILE A 4 7.57 -59.74 -10.75
N LEU A 5 6.78 -59.49 -9.71
CA LEU A 5 5.93 -58.29 -9.57
C LEU A 5 6.76 -57.23 -8.87
N ALA A 6 7.16 -56.20 -9.63
CA ALA A 6 7.85 -55.02 -9.08
C ALA A 6 6.80 -54.08 -8.49
N LEU A 7 6.78 -53.90 -7.19
CA LEU A 7 5.97 -52.93 -6.46
C LEU A 7 6.73 -51.59 -6.50
N LEU A 8 6.26 -50.62 -7.28
CA LEU A 8 6.73 -49.21 -7.26
C LEU A 8 6.11 -48.53 -6.01
N PHE A 9 6.91 -48.32 -4.99
CA PHE A 9 6.60 -47.41 -3.89
C PHE A 9 6.77 -45.98 -4.35
N SER A 10 5.70 -45.23 -4.57
CA SER A 10 5.71 -43.78 -4.68
C SER A 10 5.84 -43.19 -3.27
N ILE A 11 7.01 -42.69 -2.94
CA ILE A 11 7.22 -41.88 -1.74
C ILE A 11 6.63 -40.49 -2.03
N PRO A 12 5.61 -40.00 -1.29
CA PRO A 12 5.20 -38.61 -1.41
C PRO A 12 6.36 -37.74 -0.92
N LEU A 13 6.91 -36.92 -1.79
CA LEU A 13 7.73 -35.78 -1.36
C LEU A 13 6.79 -34.85 -0.56
N LEU A 14 6.86 -34.92 0.75
CA LEU A 14 6.40 -33.86 1.63
C LEU A 14 7.34 -32.68 1.41
N GLY A 15 6.99 -31.82 0.47
CA GLY A 15 7.57 -30.48 0.40
C GLY A 15 7.19 -29.76 1.70
N THR A 16 8.12 -29.57 2.60
CA THR A 16 7.99 -28.55 3.65
C THR A 16 7.89 -27.23 2.91
N ALA A 17 6.70 -26.60 2.95
CA ALA A 17 6.59 -25.20 2.59
C ALA A 17 7.58 -24.45 3.50
N GLN A 18 8.68 -24.02 2.94
CA GLN A 18 9.56 -23.09 3.61
C GLN A 18 8.75 -21.80 3.70
N ASN A 19 8.42 -21.36 4.92
CA ASN A 19 7.91 -20.01 5.14
C ASN A 19 8.97 -19.06 4.58
N THR A 20 8.76 -18.57 3.39
CA THR A 20 9.55 -17.47 2.82
C THR A 20 9.19 -16.25 3.64
N VAL A 21 10.10 -15.81 4.49
CA VAL A 21 10.00 -14.53 5.18
C VAL A 21 10.12 -13.47 4.09
N CYS A 22 9.03 -12.80 3.73
CA CYS A 22 9.01 -11.85 2.62
C CYS A 22 9.71 -10.54 2.95
N PHE A 23 9.68 -10.14 4.22
CA PHE A 23 10.48 -9.05 4.74
C PHE A 23 11.52 -9.57 5.74
N ASN A 24 12.69 -8.94 5.74
CA ASN A 24 13.73 -9.16 6.75
C ASN A 24 13.83 -7.91 7.61
N ILE A 25 13.96 -8.12 8.93
CA ILE A 25 14.34 -7.03 9.82
C ILE A 25 15.84 -6.85 9.72
N GLU A 26 16.25 -5.67 9.34
CA GLU A 26 17.65 -5.26 9.23
C GLU A 26 18.03 -4.35 10.41
N ALA A 27 19.33 -4.17 10.60
CA ALA A 27 19.81 -3.13 11.48
C ALA A 27 19.54 -1.75 10.86
N ASN A 28 19.25 -0.76 11.71
CA ASN A 28 19.07 0.62 11.27
C ASN A 28 20.22 1.06 10.33
N PRO A 29 19.93 1.42 9.06
CA PRO A 29 20.95 1.83 8.10
C PRO A 29 21.54 3.23 8.39
N SER A 30 20.87 4.02 9.24
CA SER A 30 21.21 5.41 9.52
C SER A 30 21.36 5.70 11.02
N PRO A 31 22.15 4.91 11.80
CA PRO A 31 22.22 5.04 13.26
C PRO A 31 22.92 6.33 13.73
N ASN A 32 23.63 7.01 12.84
CA ASN A 32 24.29 8.29 13.12
C ASN A 32 23.40 9.51 12.85
N VAL A 33 22.23 9.33 12.24
CA VAL A 33 21.23 10.37 12.10
C VAL A 33 20.49 10.49 13.44
N LEU A 34 20.57 11.63 14.10
CA LEU A 34 20.11 11.78 15.47
C LEU A 34 18.62 11.43 15.63
N ALA A 35 17.78 11.82 14.70
CA ALA A 35 16.35 11.47 14.70
C ALA A 35 16.13 9.95 14.64
N LEU A 36 16.94 9.23 13.89
CA LEU A 36 16.80 7.78 13.67
C LEU A 36 17.61 6.94 14.67
N SER A 37 18.46 7.58 15.47
CA SER A 37 19.34 6.88 16.42
C SER A 37 18.63 6.02 17.50
N PRO A 38 17.36 6.31 17.90
CA PRO A 38 16.66 5.47 18.87
C PRO A 38 16.24 4.10 18.32
N PHE A 39 16.15 3.96 17.01
CA PHE A 39 15.67 2.75 16.36
C PHE A 39 16.81 1.78 16.09
N THR A 40 16.57 0.50 16.32
CA THR A 40 17.55 -0.58 16.05
C THR A 40 17.07 -1.53 14.96
N LYS A 41 15.77 -1.51 14.65
CA LYS A 41 15.14 -2.36 13.65
C LYS A 41 14.67 -1.51 12.47
N TYR A 42 14.87 -2.05 11.29
CA TYR A 42 14.53 -1.42 10.03
C TYR A 42 13.94 -2.45 9.06
N VAL A 43 12.94 -2.06 8.30
CA VAL A 43 12.45 -2.82 7.14
C VAL A 43 12.28 -1.84 5.99
N ASP A 44 12.86 -2.20 4.84
CA ASP A 44 12.59 -1.55 3.57
C ASP A 44 11.34 -2.17 2.95
N VAL A 45 10.34 -1.34 2.65
CA VAL A 45 9.08 -1.76 2.03
C VAL A 45 9.05 -1.28 0.59
N LEU A 46 9.19 -2.23 -0.32
CA LEU A 46 9.13 -2.01 -1.79
C LEU A 46 10.09 -0.92 -2.31
N GLY A 47 11.15 -0.61 -1.57
CA GLY A 47 12.14 0.42 -1.95
C GLY A 47 11.66 1.87 -1.83
N CYS A 48 10.45 2.11 -1.33
CA CYS A 48 9.86 3.47 -1.29
C CYS A 48 9.31 3.89 0.08
N PHE A 49 9.16 2.95 1.01
CA PHE A 49 8.62 3.22 2.34
C PHE A 49 9.45 2.48 3.39
N SER A 50 9.64 3.06 4.56
CA SER A 50 10.50 2.48 5.59
C SER A 50 9.78 2.30 6.93
N ILE A 51 10.02 1.17 7.59
CA ILE A 51 9.60 0.95 8.96
C ILE A 51 10.84 1.07 9.86
N TYR A 52 10.78 1.93 10.86
CA TYR A 52 11.79 2.05 11.90
C TYR A 52 11.20 1.70 13.27
N ALA A 53 11.82 0.80 14.02
CA ALA A 53 11.29 0.38 15.32
C ALA A 53 12.35 0.35 16.42
N GLU A 54 11.92 0.67 17.66
CA GLU A 54 12.75 0.49 18.85
C GLU A 54 13.07 -0.99 19.10
N SER A 55 14.16 -1.28 19.79
CA SER A 55 14.62 -2.65 20.08
C SER A 55 13.60 -3.52 20.82
N THR A 56 12.73 -2.91 21.60
CA THR A 56 11.71 -3.56 22.43
C THR A 56 10.47 -4.00 21.67
N ILE A 57 10.27 -3.50 20.46
CA ILE A 57 9.14 -3.90 19.61
C ILE A 57 9.40 -5.33 19.09
N SER A 58 8.44 -6.23 19.21
CA SER A 58 8.59 -7.60 18.73
C SER A 58 8.74 -7.64 17.20
N ASP A 59 9.49 -8.62 16.70
CA ASP A 59 9.70 -8.79 15.26
C ASP A 59 8.39 -9.03 14.52
N SER A 60 7.44 -9.74 15.13
CA SER A 60 6.13 -9.98 14.54
C SER A 60 5.34 -8.70 14.28
N LYS A 61 5.44 -7.70 15.17
CA LYS A 61 4.78 -6.40 15.00
C LYS A 61 5.43 -5.56 13.91
N VAL A 62 6.76 -5.56 13.86
CA VAL A 62 7.51 -4.85 12.80
C VAL A 62 7.21 -5.43 11.43
N LEU A 63 7.20 -6.77 11.31
CA LEU A 63 6.90 -7.46 10.06
C LEU A 63 5.43 -7.30 9.65
N HIS A 64 4.51 -7.26 10.61
CA HIS A 64 3.10 -6.98 10.35
C HIS A 64 2.90 -5.58 9.76
N ALA A 65 3.48 -4.55 10.38
CA ALA A 65 3.43 -3.19 9.85
C ALA A 65 4.04 -3.09 8.44
N ALA A 66 5.15 -3.81 8.19
CA ALA A 66 5.75 -3.85 6.86
C ALA A 66 4.85 -4.52 5.81
N ALA A 67 4.19 -5.63 6.18
CA ALA A 67 3.24 -6.31 5.30
C ALA A 67 2.02 -5.43 4.99
N VAL A 68 1.42 -4.79 5.99
CA VAL A 68 0.31 -3.84 5.80
C VAL A 68 0.71 -2.68 4.88
N ALA A 69 1.90 -2.11 5.06
CA ALA A 69 2.37 -1.03 4.20
C ALA A 69 2.55 -1.49 2.74
N ALA A 70 3.05 -2.70 2.54
CA ALA A 70 3.21 -3.25 1.20
C ALA A 70 1.87 -3.53 0.52
N GLU A 71 0.90 -4.14 1.24
CA GLU A 71 -0.45 -4.41 0.72
C GLU A 71 -1.23 -3.12 0.38
N LEU A 72 -0.95 -2.02 1.07
CA LEU A 72 -1.53 -0.70 0.75
C LEU A 72 -0.89 -0.05 -0.48
N LEU A 73 0.38 -0.33 -0.76
CA LEU A 73 1.14 0.23 -1.89
C LEU A 73 1.07 -0.63 -3.15
N ASP A 74 0.93 -1.92 -2.97
CA ASP A 74 0.82 -2.98 -4.00
C ASP A 74 -0.40 -3.84 -3.65
N ASN A 75 -1.58 -3.35 -3.99
CA ASN A 75 -2.85 -3.92 -3.56
C ASN A 75 -3.23 -5.19 -4.35
N ASN A 76 -2.52 -5.48 -5.44
CA ASN A 76 -2.65 -6.71 -6.21
C ASN A 76 -1.58 -7.76 -5.88
N GLU A 77 -0.62 -7.42 -5.01
CA GLU A 77 0.47 -8.27 -4.52
C GLU A 77 1.34 -8.88 -5.64
N ASP A 78 1.65 -8.10 -6.66
CA ASP A 78 2.53 -8.55 -7.74
C ASP A 78 4.01 -8.21 -7.53
N GLY A 79 4.34 -7.50 -6.44
CA GLY A 79 5.69 -7.07 -6.07
C GLY A 79 6.08 -5.70 -6.63
N ILE A 80 5.12 -4.97 -7.21
CA ILE A 80 5.33 -3.66 -7.83
C ILE A 80 4.34 -2.66 -7.25
N VAL A 81 4.81 -1.49 -6.83
CA VAL A 81 3.93 -0.43 -6.35
C VAL A 81 2.94 -0.03 -7.44
N ASP A 82 1.63 -0.04 -7.11
CA ASP A 82 0.54 0.19 -8.07
C ASP A 82 0.61 1.55 -8.77
N ASP A 83 1.13 2.58 -8.09
CA ASP A 83 1.30 3.91 -8.64
C ASP A 83 2.77 4.37 -8.60
N PRO A 84 3.47 4.39 -9.76
CA PRO A 84 4.86 4.81 -9.81
C PRO A 84 5.09 6.30 -9.48
N GLN A 85 4.04 7.14 -9.51
CA GLN A 85 4.15 8.55 -9.10
C GLN A 85 4.11 8.67 -7.57
N ILE A 86 3.27 7.87 -6.91
CA ILE A 86 3.26 7.74 -5.45
C ILE A 86 4.59 7.15 -4.98
N GLU A 87 5.06 6.08 -5.61
CA GLU A 87 6.38 5.49 -5.33
C GLU A 87 7.49 6.55 -5.38
N ALA A 88 7.58 7.29 -6.47
CA ALA A 88 8.60 8.34 -6.64
C ALA A 88 8.48 9.46 -5.59
N GLN A 89 7.27 9.85 -5.21
CA GLN A 89 7.01 10.87 -4.20
C GLN A 89 7.44 10.39 -2.80
N LEU A 90 7.07 9.15 -2.42
CA LEU A 90 7.46 8.56 -1.14
C LEU A 90 8.99 8.43 -1.02
N ILE A 91 9.67 8.05 -2.10
CA ILE A 91 11.15 8.02 -2.17
C ILE A 91 11.72 9.43 -1.97
N SER A 92 11.18 10.44 -2.66
CA SER A 92 11.71 11.81 -2.61
C SER A 92 11.64 12.42 -1.21
N GLU A 93 10.58 12.09 -0.45
CA GLU A 93 10.38 12.56 0.92
C GLU A 93 11.00 11.62 1.97
N SER A 94 11.55 10.48 1.56
CA SER A 94 12.05 9.44 2.47
C SER A 94 10.96 8.97 3.44
N ALA A 95 9.80 8.60 2.89
CA ALA A 95 8.62 8.24 3.66
C ALA A 95 8.87 7.08 4.61
N LEU A 96 8.44 7.24 5.85
CA LEU A 96 8.61 6.22 6.88
C LEU A 96 7.51 6.27 7.95
N ILE A 97 7.32 5.16 8.65
CA ILE A 97 6.58 5.09 9.90
C ILE A 97 7.52 4.68 11.04
N PRO A 98 7.65 5.49 12.09
CA PRO A 98 8.37 5.10 13.30
C PRO A 98 7.45 4.30 14.24
N ILE A 99 7.99 3.23 14.85
CA ILE A 99 7.28 2.44 15.87
C ILE A 99 7.95 2.65 17.22
N PHE A 100 7.24 3.30 18.13
CA PHE A 100 7.68 3.59 19.49
C PHE A 100 7.11 2.57 20.49
N PHE A 101 7.83 2.35 21.59
CA PHE A 101 7.32 1.49 22.66
C PHE A 101 6.07 2.05 23.31
N GLN A 102 6.03 3.37 23.54
CA GLN A 102 4.91 4.08 24.13
C GLN A 102 4.96 5.58 23.81
N ASP A 103 3.81 6.22 23.87
CA ASP A 103 3.70 7.67 23.78
C ASP A 103 4.55 8.37 24.83
N GLY A 104 5.15 9.52 24.45
CA GLY A 104 5.93 10.37 25.34
C GLY A 104 7.24 9.75 25.84
N ASN A 105 7.74 8.68 25.24
CA ASN A 105 9.04 8.13 25.61
C ASN A 105 10.22 8.96 25.04
N GLN A 106 11.44 8.70 25.53
CA GLN A 106 12.64 9.43 25.12
C GLN A 106 12.96 9.26 23.62
N ALA A 107 12.66 8.10 23.04
CA ALA A 107 12.87 7.83 21.63
C ALA A 107 12.00 8.74 20.75
N MET A 108 10.73 8.89 21.10
CA MET A 108 9.79 9.78 20.43
C MET A 108 10.23 11.25 20.50
N TYR A 109 10.63 11.75 21.68
CA TYR A 109 11.17 13.12 21.79
C TYR A 109 12.45 13.31 20.98
N THR A 110 13.33 12.31 20.96
CA THR A 110 14.57 12.39 20.16
C THR A 110 14.23 12.45 18.67
N PHE A 111 13.27 11.65 18.23
CA PHE A 111 12.84 11.65 16.84
C PHE A 111 12.24 13.01 16.46
N PHE A 112 11.16 13.44 17.08
CA PHE A 112 10.46 14.66 16.67
C PHE A 112 11.27 15.95 16.83
N ASN A 113 12.19 16.01 17.79
CA ASN A 113 13.06 17.19 17.94
C ASN A 113 14.16 17.30 16.88
N ASN A 114 14.42 16.24 16.09
CA ASN A 114 15.54 16.19 15.16
C ASN A 114 15.15 15.72 13.74
N TYR A 115 13.91 15.26 13.53
CA TYR A 115 13.40 14.89 12.22
C TYR A 115 12.89 16.15 11.49
N ASN A 116 13.41 16.38 10.28
CA ASN A 116 13.16 17.63 9.53
C ASN A 116 12.73 17.33 8.08
N SER A 117 12.12 16.19 7.82
CA SER A 117 11.57 15.83 6.52
C SER A 117 10.05 15.72 6.62
N ASP A 118 9.35 15.92 5.50
CA ASP A 118 7.90 15.77 5.39
C ASP A 118 7.47 14.31 5.13
N GLY A 119 8.40 13.35 5.26
CA GLY A 119 8.15 11.93 5.02
C GLY A 119 7.41 11.17 6.12
N VAL A 120 6.94 11.85 7.17
CA VAL A 120 6.20 11.26 8.31
C VAL A 120 4.96 12.08 8.58
N SER A 121 3.81 11.43 8.62
CA SER A 121 2.54 12.04 9.03
C SER A 121 1.95 11.40 10.28
N ALA A 122 2.31 10.15 10.55
CA ALA A 122 1.76 9.37 11.64
C ALA A 122 2.83 8.48 12.28
N VAL A 123 2.53 7.90 13.43
CA VAL A 123 3.42 6.99 14.17
C VAL A 123 2.63 5.79 14.68
N LEU A 124 3.33 4.71 15.01
CA LEU A 124 2.74 3.56 15.68
C LEU A 124 3.33 3.37 17.06
N TYR A 125 2.51 2.91 18.00
CA TYR A 125 2.94 2.48 19.31
C TYR A 125 2.83 0.96 19.47
N ASN A 126 3.64 0.39 20.37
CA ASN A 126 3.66 -1.04 20.61
C ASN A 126 2.30 -1.66 20.95
N ASN A 127 1.46 -0.94 21.68
CA ASN A 127 0.13 -1.41 22.10
C ASN A 127 -0.95 -1.29 21.00
N GLU A 128 -0.65 -0.63 19.90
CA GLU A 128 -1.56 -0.40 18.76
C GLU A 128 -1.34 -1.36 17.59
N ILE A 129 -0.37 -2.25 17.71
CA ILE A 129 -0.07 -3.23 16.65
C ILE A 129 -0.47 -4.61 17.14
N ASP A 130 -1.46 -5.24 16.47
CA ASP A 130 -1.90 -6.59 16.75
C ASP A 130 -1.85 -7.48 15.50
N PRO A 131 -0.76 -8.23 15.28
CA PRO A 131 -0.61 -9.10 14.12
C PRO A 131 -1.68 -10.20 14.00
N THR A 132 -2.51 -10.40 15.03
CA THR A 132 -3.56 -11.42 15.01
C THR A 132 -4.88 -10.90 14.45
N GLN A 133 -5.05 -9.58 14.36
CA GLN A 133 -6.28 -8.95 13.86
C GLN A 133 -6.24 -8.63 12.35
N THR A 134 -5.09 -8.70 11.73
CA THR A 134 -4.90 -8.63 10.27
C THR A 134 -5.80 -7.61 9.55
N GLY A 135 -5.47 -6.32 9.67
CA GLY A 135 -6.15 -5.25 8.94
C GLY A 135 -7.57 -4.91 9.40
N HIS A 136 -7.98 -5.38 10.59
CA HIS A 136 -9.26 -5.01 11.19
C HIS A 136 -9.14 -3.82 12.12
N TRP A 137 -10.23 -3.06 12.22
CA TRP A 137 -10.39 -2.06 13.26
C TRP A 137 -10.41 -2.70 14.65
N GLY A 138 -9.93 -2.03 15.67
CA GLY A 138 -9.90 -2.55 17.05
C GLY A 138 -8.57 -2.19 17.73
N ASN A 139 -7.74 -3.18 18.04
CA ASN A 139 -6.44 -2.96 18.68
C ASN A 139 -5.26 -2.85 17.69
N ASP A 140 -5.54 -2.83 16.39
CA ASP A 140 -4.51 -2.73 15.34
C ASP A 140 -4.69 -1.45 14.53
N ALA A 141 -3.91 -0.43 14.84
CA ALA A 141 -3.87 0.83 14.11
C ALA A 141 -2.93 0.82 12.89
N SER A 142 -2.35 -0.33 12.53
CA SER A 142 -1.36 -0.39 11.45
C SER A 142 -1.91 0.09 10.11
N VAL A 143 -3.17 -0.24 9.79
CA VAL A 143 -3.83 0.24 8.54
C VAL A 143 -4.00 1.75 8.58
N GLU A 144 -4.48 2.29 9.69
CA GLU A 144 -4.77 3.70 9.89
C GLU A 144 -3.52 4.56 9.75
N GLU A 145 -2.52 4.33 10.59
CA GLU A 145 -1.35 5.19 10.68
C GLU A 145 -0.45 5.10 9.44
N ILE A 146 -0.35 3.92 8.85
CA ILE A 146 0.40 3.74 7.60
C ILE A 146 -0.33 4.42 6.44
N MET A 147 -1.66 4.28 6.37
CA MET A 147 -2.47 4.93 5.35
C MET A 147 -2.44 6.46 5.47
N HIS A 148 -2.46 7.01 6.70
CA HIS A 148 -2.26 8.44 6.94
C HIS A 148 -0.95 8.92 6.32
N THR A 149 0.15 8.20 6.54
CA THR A 149 1.46 8.59 5.96
C THR A 149 1.47 8.46 4.44
N ILE A 150 0.97 7.35 3.87
CA ILE A 150 0.91 7.17 2.41
C ILE A 150 0.01 8.23 1.75
N ASN A 151 -1.15 8.52 2.32
CA ASN A 151 -2.05 9.52 1.78
C ASN A 151 -1.46 10.94 1.89
N HIS A 152 -0.95 11.31 3.07
CA HIS A 152 -0.42 12.64 3.30
C HIS A 152 0.85 12.92 2.50
N VAL A 153 1.83 12.01 2.52
CA VAL A 153 3.10 12.19 1.81
C VAL A 153 2.95 11.94 0.31
N GLY A 154 2.15 10.93 -0.06
CA GLY A 154 1.96 10.50 -1.44
C GLY A 154 0.82 11.24 -2.15
N HIS A 155 -0.43 10.83 -1.89
CA HIS A 155 -1.60 11.25 -2.69
C HIS A 155 -1.86 12.76 -2.67
N THR A 156 -1.69 13.43 -1.52
CA THR A 156 -1.92 14.89 -1.43
C THR A 156 -0.97 15.68 -2.30
N ASN A 157 0.27 15.22 -2.45
CA ASN A 157 1.31 15.89 -3.23
C ASN A 157 1.28 15.52 -4.72
N VAL A 158 0.99 14.26 -5.05
CA VAL A 158 0.93 13.79 -6.44
C VAL A 158 -0.36 14.23 -7.13
N TYR A 159 -1.47 14.23 -6.40
CA TYR A 159 -2.80 14.56 -6.94
C TYR A 159 -3.47 15.71 -6.16
N PRO A 160 -2.88 16.91 -6.06
CA PRO A 160 -3.37 17.97 -5.18
C PRO A 160 -4.80 18.43 -5.52
N ASN A 161 -5.20 18.43 -6.78
CA ASN A 161 -6.58 18.77 -7.16
C ASN A 161 -7.62 17.76 -6.64
N ALA A 162 -7.20 16.52 -6.38
CA ALA A 162 -8.05 15.45 -5.84
C ALA A 162 -7.99 15.39 -4.32
N PHE A 163 -6.79 15.47 -3.73
CA PHE A 163 -6.54 15.08 -2.35
C PHE A 163 -5.81 16.13 -1.48
N SER A 164 -5.56 17.35 -1.95
CA SER A 164 -5.02 18.40 -1.08
C SER A 164 -5.92 18.57 0.15
N LEU A 165 -5.32 18.73 1.33
CA LEU A 165 -6.03 18.88 2.60
C LEU A 165 -6.43 20.34 2.87
N GLN A 166 -5.90 21.28 2.09
CA GLN A 166 -6.16 22.70 2.26
C GLN A 166 -7.61 23.07 1.96
N LEU A 167 -8.13 24.02 2.71
CA LEU A 167 -9.49 24.52 2.54
C LEU A 167 -9.80 24.90 1.09
N ASN A 168 -10.91 24.37 0.54
CA ASN A 168 -11.41 24.65 -0.82
C ASN A 168 -10.40 24.31 -1.95
N SER A 169 -9.46 23.41 -1.72
CA SER A 169 -8.38 23.13 -2.68
C SER A 169 -8.57 21.86 -3.50
N SER A 170 -9.46 20.95 -3.08
CA SER A 170 -9.56 19.62 -3.68
C SER A 170 -10.98 19.06 -3.70
N LEU A 171 -11.16 17.96 -4.46
CA LEU A 171 -12.41 17.19 -4.44
C LEU A 171 -12.64 16.54 -3.07
N LEU A 172 -11.57 16.12 -2.37
CA LEU A 172 -11.64 15.56 -1.02
C LEU A 172 -12.24 16.57 -0.03
N THR A 173 -11.70 17.78 0.02
CA THR A 173 -12.18 18.79 0.97
C THR A 173 -13.60 19.27 0.66
N ALA A 174 -13.97 19.31 -0.63
CA ALA A 174 -15.35 19.62 -1.01
C ALA A 174 -16.33 18.52 -0.58
N ALA A 175 -15.96 17.24 -0.71
CA ALA A 175 -16.77 16.12 -0.23
C ALA A 175 -16.87 16.11 1.30
N MET A 176 -15.76 16.32 2.03
CA MET A 176 -15.73 16.40 3.47
C MET A 176 -16.65 17.49 4.02
N ASP A 177 -16.66 18.68 3.43
CA ASP A 177 -17.51 19.78 3.89
C ASP A 177 -19.02 19.44 3.73
N ILE A 178 -19.38 18.67 2.72
CA ILE A 178 -20.73 18.14 2.56
C ILE A 178 -21.02 17.07 3.60
N ALA A 179 -20.10 16.13 3.82
CA ALA A 179 -20.25 15.05 4.79
C ALA A 179 -20.44 15.55 6.22
N ARG A 180 -19.77 16.64 6.58
CA ARG A 180 -19.90 17.30 7.89
C ARG A 180 -21.10 18.25 8.00
N GLY A 181 -21.81 18.49 6.88
CA GLY A 181 -22.93 19.44 6.82
C GLY A 181 -22.49 20.89 6.89
N GLY A 182 -21.22 21.21 6.64
CA GLY A 182 -20.67 22.56 6.64
C GLY A 182 -19.16 22.60 6.68
N GLN A 183 -18.62 23.80 6.47
CA GLN A 183 -17.20 24.07 6.48
C GLN A 183 -16.75 24.46 7.91
N PHE A 184 -16.08 23.56 8.60
CA PHE A 184 -15.61 23.76 9.96
C PHE A 184 -14.08 23.75 10.01
N MET A 185 -13.44 24.81 10.49
CA MET A 185 -11.97 24.93 10.61
C MET A 185 -11.40 24.19 11.81
N SER A 186 -12.25 23.82 12.75
CA SER A 186 -11.97 22.98 13.90
C SER A 186 -13.21 22.16 14.21
N VAL A 187 -13.08 21.13 15.04
CA VAL A 187 -14.22 20.29 15.44
C VAL A 187 -15.29 21.16 16.10
N PRO A 188 -16.54 21.19 15.58
CA PRO A 188 -17.61 22.00 16.13
C PRO A 188 -18.17 21.39 17.43
N ASN A 189 -18.81 22.20 18.26
CA ASN A 189 -19.49 21.70 19.47
C ASN A 189 -20.64 20.70 19.14
N SER A 190 -21.21 20.80 17.95
CA SER A 190 -22.17 19.84 17.41
C SER A 190 -22.23 19.95 15.91
N TYR A 191 -22.34 18.83 15.24
CA TYR A 191 -22.59 18.78 13.80
C TYR A 191 -24.07 18.96 13.47
N PRO A 192 -24.43 19.44 12.26
CA PRO A 192 -25.80 19.44 11.77
C PRO A 192 -26.37 18.01 11.73
N ALA A 193 -27.68 17.89 11.94
CA ALA A 193 -28.36 16.59 11.92
C ALA A 193 -28.32 15.87 10.53
N SER A 194 -27.89 16.56 9.50
CA SER A 194 -27.70 16.00 8.15
C SER A 194 -26.27 15.53 7.90
N ALA A 195 -25.36 15.71 8.83
CA ALA A 195 -23.99 15.22 8.72
C ALA A 195 -23.95 13.72 8.93
N TRP A 196 -22.98 13.06 8.32
CA TRP A 196 -22.66 11.63 8.50
C TRP A 196 -21.19 11.38 8.83
N TYR A 197 -20.38 12.45 8.89
CA TYR A 197 -19.01 12.48 9.38
C TYR A 197 -18.94 13.49 10.55
N HIS A 198 -18.64 12.98 11.75
CA HIS A 198 -18.74 13.71 13.01
C HIS A 198 -17.46 13.60 13.84
N TYR A 199 -16.29 13.81 13.21
CA TYR A 199 -14.99 13.69 13.88
C TYR A 199 -14.97 14.50 15.19
N ASP A 200 -14.52 13.92 16.29
CA ASP A 200 -14.73 14.46 17.62
C ASP A 200 -13.46 14.83 18.40
N ASP A 201 -12.24 14.56 17.86
CA ASP A 201 -10.98 15.00 18.47
C ASP A 201 -10.83 16.53 18.38
N GLN A 202 -10.98 17.18 19.52
CA GLN A 202 -10.92 18.65 19.65
C GLN A 202 -9.55 19.25 19.34
N THR A 203 -8.50 18.46 19.21
CA THR A 203 -7.17 18.93 18.84
C THR A 203 -6.97 19.01 17.32
N CYS A 204 -7.90 18.44 16.56
CA CYS A 204 -7.83 18.31 15.11
C CYS A 204 -8.28 19.60 14.41
N ASP A 205 -7.48 20.08 13.48
CA ASP A 205 -7.81 21.19 12.60
C ASP A 205 -8.46 20.71 11.28
N TYR A 206 -8.59 21.59 10.31
CA TYR A 206 -9.26 21.29 9.05
C TYR A 206 -8.51 20.21 8.25
N GLU A 207 -7.18 20.30 8.18
CA GLU A 207 -6.33 19.35 7.42
C GLU A 207 -6.31 17.97 8.07
N CYS A 208 -6.23 17.95 9.40
CA CYS A 208 -6.37 16.74 10.19
C CYS A 208 -7.75 16.08 9.94
N MET A 209 -8.85 16.81 10.00
CA MET A 209 -10.17 16.25 9.69
C MET A 209 -10.29 15.74 8.24
N ALA A 210 -9.53 16.30 7.29
CA ALA A 210 -9.56 15.85 5.91
C ALA A 210 -8.78 14.54 5.69
N ILE A 211 -7.66 14.35 6.40
CA ILE A 211 -6.91 13.09 6.32
C ILE A 211 -7.65 11.95 7.01
N GLU A 212 -8.35 12.23 8.11
CA GLU A 212 -9.24 11.28 8.77
C GLU A 212 -10.43 10.89 7.89
N TYR A 213 -11.03 11.86 7.22
CA TYR A 213 -12.18 11.62 6.33
C TYR A 213 -11.84 10.67 5.17
N ILE A 214 -10.69 10.83 4.52
CA ILE A 214 -10.27 9.90 3.47
C ILE A 214 -9.97 8.52 4.04
N TYR A 215 -9.38 8.43 5.24
CA TYR A 215 -9.16 7.16 5.94
C TYR A 215 -10.49 6.42 6.17
N TRP A 216 -11.48 7.05 6.81
CA TRP A 216 -12.79 6.46 7.04
C TRP A 216 -13.45 5.95 5.76
N ALA A 217 -13.37 6.74 4.68
CA ALA A 217 -13.92 6.35 3.39
C ALA A 217 -13.21 5.12 2.79
N GLN A 218 -11.87 5.07 2.86
CA GLN A 218 -11.10 3.94 2.34
C GLN A 218 -11.38 2.65 3.11
N VAL A 219 -11.36 2.68 4.45
CA VAL A 219 -11.60 1.47 5.27
C VAL A 219 -13.06 0.99 5.17
N SER A 220 -14.03 1.90 4.95
CA SER A 220 -15.41 1.53 4.63
C SER A 220 -15.52 0.82 3.29
N ASN A 221 -14.84 1.36 2.26
CA ASN A 221 -14.85 0.78 0.92
C ASN A 221 -14.18 -0.61 0.90
N MET A 222 -13.12 -0.78 1.65
CA MET A 222 -12.40 -2.07 1.80
C MET A 222 -13.15 -3.08 2.67
N GLY A 223 -14.25 -2.69 3.35
CA GLY A 223 -15.04 -3.57 4.20
C GLY A 223 -14.41 -3.86 5.57
N ILE A 224 -13.39 -3.12 5.97
CA ILE A 224 -12.72 -3.28 7.29
C ILE A 224 -13.70 -3.02 8.44
N LEU A 225 -14.65 -2.09 8.25
CA LEU A 225 -15.63 -1.69 9.26
C LEU A 225 -16.93 -2.50 9.21
N ASP A 226 -17.07 -3.45 8.29
CA ASP A 226 -18.33 -4.14 7.99
C ASP A 226 -18.60 -5.31 8.95
N ASP A 227 -18.56 -5.03 10.25
CA ASP A 227 -19.08 -5.91 11.27
C ASP A 227 -19.96 -5.15 12.28
N PRO A 228 -20.97 -5.78 12.88
CA PRO A 228 -21.94 -5.07 13.73
C PRO A 228 -21.34 -4.42 14.98
N GLN A 229 -20.27 -4.96 15.53
CA GLN A 229 -19.64 -4.43 16.73
C GLN A 229 -18.84 -3.17 16.37
N THR A 230 -18.03 -3.22 15.32
CA THR A 230 -17.27 -2.08 14.81
C THR A 230 -18.22 -0.97 14.36
N ALA A 231 -19.20 -1.27 13.52
CA ALA A 231 -20.18 -0.31 13.04
C ALA A 231 -20.92 0.40 14.19
N SER A 232 -21.30 -0.33 15.24
CA SER A 232 -21.94 0.27 16.43
C SER A 232 -20.96 1.12 17.24
N GLY A 233 -19.68 0.75 17.30
CA GLY A 233 -18.66 1.49 18.05
C GLY A 233 -18.37 2.86 17.44
N ILE A 234 -18.29 2.94 16.12
CA ILE A 234 -17.94 4.14 15.35
C ILE A 234 -19.14 5.01 14.95
N ALA A 235 -20.38 4.56 15.18
CA ALA A 235 -21.59 5.22 14.67
C ALA A 235 -21.78 6.67 15.15
N LYS A 236 -21.07 7.12 16.17
CA LYS A 236 -21.10 8.52 16.65
C LYS A 236 -20.21 9.43 15.81
N GLU A 237 -19.27 8.86 15.08
CA GLU A 237 -18.24 9.57 14.35
C GLU A 237 -18.39 9.38 12.85
N TRP A 238 -18.71 8.16 12.43
CA TRP A 238 -18.83 7.78 11.03
C TRP A 238 -20.02 6.85 10.79
N GLU A 239 -20.93 7.23 9.87
CA GLU A 239 -22.15 6.46 9.59
C GLU A 239 -22.02 5.48 8.42
N PRO A 240 -21.32 5.81 7.28
CA PRO A 240 -21.25 4.91 6.12
C PRO A 240 -20.17 3.82 6.26
N TYR A 241 -20.34 2.90 7.20
CA TYR A 241 -19.35 1.90 7.62
C TYR A 241 -19.03 0.79 6.60
N ASN A 242 -19.67 0.76 5.43
CA ASN A 242 -19.35 -0.19 4.36
C ASN A 242 -19.52 0.43 2.97
N ALA A 243 -19.00 -0.24 1.93
CA ALA A 243 -18.99 0.26 0.56
C ALA A 243 -20.38 0.63 0.03
N SER A 244 -21.43 -0.12 0.37
CA SER A 244 -22.81 0.16 -0.10
C SER A 244 -23.38 1.42 0.55
N LEU A 245 -23.18 1.60 1.84
CA LEU A 245 -23.57 2.82 2.55
C LEU A 245 -22.74 4.01 2.08
N LEU A 246 -21.44 3.85 1.91
CA LEU A 246 -20.57 4.89 1.41
C LEU A 246 -21.02 5.37 0.01
N GLN A 247 -21.31 4.44 -0.90
CA GLN A 247 -21.80 4.77 -2.24
C GLN A 247 -23.12 5.55 -2.23
N THR A 248 -24.01 5.25 -1.29
CA THR A 248 -25.35 5.86 -1.24
C THR A 248 -25.39 7.14 -0.44
N MET A 249 -24.65 7.23 0.66
CA MET A 249 -24.64 8.40 1.56
C MET A 249 -23.60 9.43 1.15
N ASP A 250 -22.43 8.98 0.68
CA ASP A 250 -21.30 9.83 0.30
C ASP A 250 -20.74 9.45 -1.07
N SER A 251 -21.56 9.64 -2.09
CA SER A 251 -21.19 9.30 -3.47
C SER A 251 -19.97 10.08 -4.00
N LEU A 252 -19.72 11.27 -3.47
CA LEU A 252 -18.58 12.09 -3.92
C LEU A 252 -17.26 11.46 -3.53
N ILE A 253 -17.10 11.10 -2.26
CA ILE A 253 -15.87 10.44 -1.81
C ILE A 253 -15.76 9.02 -2.38
N PHE A 254 -16.89 8.28 -2.48
CA PHE A 254 -16.91 6.95 -3.08
C PHE A 254 -16.35 6.96 -4.51
N ILE A 255 -16.83 7.87 -5.37
CA ILE A 255 -16.34 8.03 -6.73
C ILE A 255 -14.86 8.40 -6.74
N LEU A 256 -14.44 9.28 -5.84
CA LEU A 256 -13.07 9.76 -5.76
C LEU A 256 -12.09 8.64 -5.39
N ILE A 257 -12.40 7.85 -4.35
CA ILE A 257 -11.48 6.80 -3.88
C ILE A 257 -11.51 5.52 -4.72
N THR A 258 -12.56 5.33 -5.53
CA THR A 258 -12.67 4.19 -6.44
C THR A 258 -12.24 4.51 -7.87
N ASP A 259 -11.85 5.76 -8.17
CA ASP A 259 -11.32 6.12 -9.48
C ASP A 259 -9.96 5.44 -9.72
N PRO A 260 -9.85 4.52 -10.71
CA PRO A 260 -8.63 3.77 -10.97
C PRO A 260 -7.43 4.64 -11.35
N LYS A 261 -7.66 5.92 -11.64
CA LYS A 261 -6.62 6.89 -11.91
C LYS A 261 -5.70 7.11 -10.71
N TYR A 262 -6.24 7.06 -9.50
CA TYR A 262 -5.53 7.43 -8.28
C TYR A 262 -4.89 6.24 -7.55
N LYS A 263 -5.19 5.02 -7.99
CA LYS A 263 -4.57 3.79 -7.46
C LYS A 263 -4.65 3.64 -5.93
N LEU A 264 -5.70 4.20 -5.33
CA LEU A 264 -5.97 3.96 -3.91
C LEU A 264 -6.32 2.48 -3.66
N PRO A 265 -5.93 1.88 -2.53
CA PRO A 265 -6.20 0.48 -2.25
C PRO A 265 -7.69 0.19 -2.17
N GLN A 266 -8.11 -0.94 -2.75
CA GLN A 266 -9.49 -1.41 -2.80
C GLN A 266 -9.70 -2.70 -2.03
N ILE A 267 -8.62 -3.41 -1.66
CA ILE A 267 -8.62 -4.66 -0.93
C ILE A 267 -7.99 -4.41 0.44
N ALA A 268 -8.65 -4.88 1.49
CA ALA A 268 -8.15 -4.73 2.85
C ALA A 268 -6.85 -5.52 3.05
N PRO A 269 -5.82 -4.91 3.67
CA PRO A 269 -4.63 -5.64 4.07
C PRO A 269 -4.95 -6.81 4.99
N ASN A 270 -4.24 -7.90 4.82
CA ASN A 270 -4.36 -9.07 5.70
C ASN A 270 -3.08 -9.35 6.51
N GLY A 271 -2.04 -8.54 6.33
CA GLY A 271 -0.77 -8.62 7.04
C GLY A 271 0.13 -9.78 6.62
N ASN A 272 -0.13 -10.40 5.46
CA ASN A 272 0.61 -11.55 4.97
C ASN A 272 1.23 -11.31 3.59
N TYR A 273 1.63 -10.09 3.31
CA TYR A 273 2.24 -9.74 2.04
C TYR A 273 3.46 -10.60 1.75
N CYS A 274 3.36 -11.37 0.68
CA CYS A 274 4.43 -12.23 0.19
C CYS A 274 4.21 -12.51 -1.30
N PRO A 275 4.52 -11.53 -2.17
CA PRO A 275 4.38 -11.73 -3.58
C PRO A 275 5.21 -12.93 -3.97
N ILE A 276 4.54 -13.96 -4.51
CA ILE A 276 5.27 -14.99 -5.23
C ILE A 276 5.88 -14.22 -6.38
N PRO A 277 7.24 -14.14 -6.49
CA PRO A 277 7.82 -13.55 -7.67
C PRO A 277 7.06 -14.18 -8.83
N SER A 278 6.36 -13.37 -9.61
CA SER A 278 5.78 -13.85 -10.85
C SER A 278 6.94 -14.48 -11.58
N ALA A 279 7.09 -15.79 -11.45
CA ALA A 279 8.03 -16.57 -12.22
C ALA A 279 7.51 -16.67 -13.66
N ILE A 280 7.11 -15.54 -14.21
CA ILE A 280 7.39 -15.14 -15.54
C ILE A 280 8.75 -14.41 -15.46
N SER A 281 9.77 -15.05 -14.89
CA SER A 281 11.02 -15.00 -15.59
C SER A 281 10.61 -15.40 -17.00
N GLU A 282 10.76 -14.50 -17.97
CA GLU A 282 10.93 -14.95 -19.33
C GLU A 282 11.75 -16.22 -19.21
N ILE A 283 11.10 -17.39 -19.35
CA ILE A 283 11.81 -18.54 -19.83
C ILE A 283 12.31 -17.98 -21.14
N GLN A 284 13.57 -17.55 -21.16
CA GLN A 284 14.32 -17.47 -22.40
C GLN A 284 14.37 -18.92 -22.89
N THR A 285 13.24 -19.40 -23.35
CA THR A 285 13.23 -20.48 -24.29
C THR A 285 14.09 -19.94 -25.41
N GLU A 286 15.27 -20.56 -25.58
CA GLU A 286 16.13 -20.23 -26.70
C GLU A 286 15.24 -20.21 -27.92
N LYS A 287 14.81 -19.00 -28.32
CA LYS A 287 13.88 -18.83 -29.44
C LYS A 287 14.65 -19.13 -30.69
N LYS A 288 14.33 -20.23 -31.31
CA LYS A 288 14.93 -20.63 -32.56
C LYS A 288 14.22 -19.93 -33.73
N LEU A 289 14.96 -19.15 -34.48
CA LEU A 289 14.43 -18.50 -35.68
C LEU A 289 13.96 -19.56 -36.70
N ILE A 290 12.67 -19.52 -37.03
CA ILE A 290 12.09 -20.40 -38.07
C ILE A 290 12.17 -19.76 -39.44
N ASN A 291 11.84 -18.45 -39.54
CA ASN A 291 11.72 -17.79 -40.82
C ASN A 291 11.95 -16.28 -40.74
N ILE A 292 12.36 -15.68 -41.84
CA ILE A 292 12.41 -14.23 -42.04
C ILE A 292 11.56 -13.91 -43.28
N VAL A 293 10.61 -12.97 -43.11
CA VAL A 293 9.78 -12.52 -44.24
C VAL A 293 9.83 -10.99 -44.36
N ASP A 294 9.61 -10.51 -45.57
CA ASP A 294 9.43 -9.08 -45.86
C ASP A 294 8.04 -8.59 -45.40
N VAL A 295 7.77 -7.30 -45.55
CA VAL A 295 6.48 -6.68 -45.18
C VAL A 295 5.28 -7.21 -46.01
N LEU A 296 5.53 -7.93 -47.08
CA LEU A 296 4.51 -8.58 -47.93
C LEU A 296 4.35 -10.08 -47.59
N GLY A 297 5.05 -10.57 -46.54
CA GLY A 297 5.00 -11.96 -46.12
C GLY A 297 5.83 -12.93 -46.98
N ARG A 298 6.70 -12.45 -47.88
CA ARG A 298 7.54 -13.29 -48.71
C ARG A 298 8.83 -13.64 -47.98
N ASN A 299 9.26 -14.90 -48.08
CA ASN A 299 10.51 -15.37 -47.49
C ASN A 299 11.71 -14.58 -48.05
N THR A 300 12.58 -14.14 -47.17
CA THR A 300 13.78 -13.39 -47.50
C THR A 300 14.93 -13.74 -46.54
N THR A 301 16.11 -13.22 -46.81
CA THR A 301 17.27 -13.28 -45.91
C THR A 301 17.42 -11.95 -45.17
N ALA A 302 18.25 -11.93 -44.11
CA ALA A 302 18.52 -10.71 -43.37
C ALA A 302 19.21 -9.67 -44.27
N GLU A 303 18.49 -8.61 -44.64
CA GLU A 303 18.98 -7.52 -45.50
C GLU A 303 19.09 -6.23 -44.68
N ILE A 304 20.16 -5.46 -44.96
CA ILE A 304 20.42 -4.17 -44.28
C ILE A 304 19.44 -3.12 -44.81
N ASN A 305 18.95 -2.25 -43.87
CA ASN A 305 18.04 -1.13 -44.14
C ASN A 305 16.63 -1.50 -44.62
N ASN A 306 16.26 -2.78 -44.56
CA ASN A 306 14.89 -3.22 -44.81
C ASN A 306 14.17 -3.61 -43.53
N LEU A 307 12.86 -3.29 -43.44
CA LEU A 307 12.01 -3.76 -42.34
C LEU A 307 11.67 -5.25 -42.60
N LEU A 308 12.14 -6.12 -41.73
CA LEU A 308 11.95 -7.55 -41.80
C LEU A 308 11.18 -8.08 -40.60
N ILE A 309 10.43 -9.15 -40.79
CA ILE A 309 9.65 -9.85 -39.80
C ILE A 309 10.32 -11.19 -39.50
N TYR A 310 10.79 -11.36 -38.28
CA TYR A 310 11.45 -12.57 -37.77
C TYR A 310 10.41 -13.42 -37.05
N ILE A 311 10.23 -14.65 -37.43
CA ILE A 311 9.27 -15.61 -36.89
C ILE A 311 10.04 -16.71 -36.16
N TYR A 312 9.69 -16.94 -34.86
CA TYR A 312 10.35 -17.90 -34.00
C TYR A 312 9.47 -19.11 -33.70
N ASP A 313 10.05 -20.21 -33.26
CA ASP A 313 9.40 -21.50 -32.98
C ASP A 313 8.41 -21.49 -31.82
N ASN A 314 8.53 -20.50 -30.92
CA ASN A 314 7.61 -20.25 -29.79
C ASN A 314 6.42 -19.33 -30.18
N GLY A 315 6.24 -19.00 -31.46
CA GLY A 315 5.17 -18.15 -31.97
C GLY A 315 5.44 -16.65 -31.84
N ILE A 316 6.57 -16.24 -31.29
CA ILE A 316 6.97 -14.82 -31.25
C ILE A 316 7.28 -14.32 -32.65
N VAL A 317 6.84 -13.09 -32.91
CA VAL A 317 7.10 -12.37 -34.16
C VAL A 317 7.75 -11.02 -33.83
N GLU A 318 8.98 -10.80 -34.31
CA GLU A 318 9.71 -9.56 -34.12
C GLU A 318 9.85 -8.77 -35.42
N ARG A 319 9.72 -7.46 -35.34
CA ARG A 319 10.02 -6.54 -36.46
C ARG A 319 11.39 -5.93 -36.23
N LYS A 320 12.30 -6.10 -37.23
CA LYS A 320 13.69 -5.60 -37.13
C LYS A 320 14.09 -4.85 -38.39
N ILE A 321 14.85 -3.78 -38.20
CA ILE A 321 15.63 -3.11 -39.25
C ILE A 321 17.08 -3.24 -38.85
N ILE A 322 17.90 -3.89 -39.65
CA ILE A 322 19.34 -3.95 -39.44
C ILE A 322 19.93 -2.70 -40.09
N ILE A 323 20.52 -1.83 -39.29
CA ILE A 323 21.19 -0.61 -39.75
C ILE A 323 22.68 -0.86 -39.69
N ASN A 324 23.42 -0.33 -40.68
CA ASN A 324 24.90 -0.47 -40.77
C ASN A 324 25.59 0.49 -39.80
#